data_0400aa243e22005ec46132772d9476a4
#
_entry.id   0400aa243e22005ec46132772d9476a4
#
_cell.length_a   1.000
_cell.length_b   1.000
_cell.length_c   1.000
_cell.angle_alpha   90.00
_cell.angle_beta   90.00
_cell.angle_gamma   90.00
#
_symmetry.space_group_name_H-M   'P 1'
#
loop_
_entity.id
_entity.type
_entity.pdbx_description
1 polymer ?
#
loop_
_entity_poly.entity_id
_entity_poly.type
_entity_poly.pdbx_seq_one_letter_code
_entity_poly.pdbx_strand_id
1 'polypeptide(L)'
;MSLSKKQVLAGQRSGNGGLGKSILVALGLAIASSVLQAAPGNDNAWREGRILVKPKAGLSDAEFDKILKQGGGRAVGRLRKLGIHVVKVPPQAEDAVARALARNKHVKFAEKDMLVEASEFIPNDPRYAEGWHLPTIDAPLAWEMATAHGITIAILDTGVNNAHPDLANQIVAGWNSVSRNTDTADINGHGTKVAGTAAASTDNGIGVAAVGLGANIMPIRITNRSDGYAYW
;
A
#
# COMPACT_ATOMS: atom_id res chain seq x y z
N MET A 1 -34.13 25.81 -37.70
CA MET A 1 -34.00 27.28 -37.85
C MET A 1 -32.57 27.61 -37.50
N SER A 2 -31.67 27.63 -38.40
CA SER A 2 -31.34 28.47 -39.55
C SER A 2 -30.70 29.79 -39.21
N LEU A 3 -29.46 29.88 -39.67
CA LEU A 3 -28.76 31.07 -40.22
C LEU A 3 -27.99 31.96 -39.21
N SER A 4 -26.85 32.58 -39.49
CA SER A 4 -26.03 32.65 -40.71
C SER A 4 -24.72 33.38 -40.41
N LYS A 5 -23.70 33.04 -41.19
CA LYS A 5 -22.42 33.72 -41.38
C LYS A 5 -22.57 35.18 -41.82
N LYS A 6 -21.61 36.06 -41.47
CA LYS A 6 -21.12 37.10 -42.39
C LYS A 6 -19.64 37.41 -42.19
N GLN A 7 -18.87 37.14 -43.22
CA GLN A 7 -17.55 37.72 -43.53
C GLN A 7 -17.79 39.15 -44.11
N VAL A 8 -16.85 40.08 -43.85
CA VAL A 8 -16.55 41.17 -44.76
C VAL A 8 -15.04 41.41 -44.84
N LEU A 9 -14.59 41.51 -46.06
CA LEU A 9 -13.22 41.68 -46.54
C LEU A 9 -12.82 43.17 -46.67
N ALA A 10 -11.51 43.40 -46.63
CA ALA A 10 -10.67 44.26 -47.47
C ALA A 10 -10.49 45.76 -47.16
N GLY A 11 -9.22 46.15 -47.20
CA GLY A 11 -8.77 47.53 -47.38
C GLY A 11 -7.24 47.66 -47.26
N GLN A 12 -6.51 47.35 -48.35
CA GLN A 12 -5.10 47.72 -48.53
C GLN A 12 -4.98 49.24 -48.73
N ARG A 13 -3.97 49.87 -48.11
CA ARG A 13 -3.17 50.93 -48.75
C ARG A 13 -1.79 51.04 -48.14
N SER A 14 -0.81 51.17 -49.07
CA SER A 14 0.61 51.32 -48.91
C SER A 14 1.03 52.66 -48.37
N GLY A 15 2.21 52.71 -47.66
CA GLY A 15 2.91 53.94 -47.36
C GLY A 15 4.27 53.65 -46.72
N ASN A 16 5.27 54.04 -47.42
CA ASN A 16 6.73 53.87 -47.20
C ASN A 16 7.26 54.45 -45.91
N GLY A 17 8.38 53.83 -45.44
CA GLY A 17 9.54 54.52 -44.90
C GLY A 17 9.77 54.43 -43.40
N GLY A 18 10.86 53.75 -43.00
CA GLY A 18 11.46 53.97 -41.69
C GLY A 18 12.08 52.72 -41.06
N LEU A 19 13.40 52.63 -41.12
CA LEU A 19 14.17 51.63 -40.37
C LEU A 19 13.83 51.69 -38.85
N GLY A 20 13.24 50.64 -38.33
CA GLY A 20 13.01 50.48 -36.90
C GLY A 20 13.21 49.02 -36.53
N LYS A 21 14.15 48.77 -35.66
CA LYS A 21 14.60 47.47 -35.17
C LYS A 21 13.42 46.54 -34.77
N SER A 22 13.27 45.42 -35.48
CA SER A 22 12.35 44.37 -35.12
C SER A 22 12.80 43.70 -33.82
N ILE A 23 12.09 43.99 -32.71
CA ILE A 23 12.15 43.18 -31.50
C ILE A 23 11.17 42.04 -31.70
N LEU A 24 11.71 40.85 -31.99
CA LEU A 24 10.95 39.60 -31.97
C LEU A 24 10.62 39.28 -30.53
N VAL A 25 9.42 39.58 -30.08
CA VAL A 25 8.90 39.04 -28.81
C VAL A 25 8.44 37.62 -29.11
N ALA A 26 9.31 36.66 -28.89
CA ALA A 26 8.95 35.24 -28.84
C ALA A 26 8.15 35.04 -27.54
N LEU A 27 6.82 34.95 -27.68
CA LEU A 27 5.96 34.51 -26.57
C LEU A 27 6.16 33.01 -26.37
N GLY A 28 7.18 32.64 -25.61
CA GLY A 28 7.43 31.30 -25.16
C GLY A 28 6.33 30.92 -24.17
N LEU A 29 5.41 30.07 -24.61
CA LEU A 29 4.46 29.38 -23.71
C LEU A 29 5.29 28.39 -22.87
N ALA A 30 5.77 28.84 -21.73
CA ALA A 30 6.35 27.97 -20.72
C ALA A 30 5.19 27.15 -20.12
N ILE A 31 5.00 25.93 -20.64
CA ILE A 31 4.26 24.91 -19.93
C ILE A 31 5.10 24.59 -18.71
N ALA A 32 4.80 25.21 -17.60
CA ALA A 32 5.31 24.81 -16.29
C ALA A 32 4.73 23.42 -16.01
N SER A 33 5.44 22.38 -16.42
CA SER A 33 5.28 21.06 -15.84
C SER A 33 5.63 21.22 -14.34
N SER A 34 4.62 21.41 -13.51
CA SER A 34 4.74 21.23 -12.08
C SER A 34 5.05 19.74 -11.86
N VAL A 35 6.32 19.40 -11.94
CA VAL A 35 6.83 18.21 -11.30
C VAL A 35 6.48 18.40 -9.83
N LEU A 36 5.48 17.66 -9.37
CA LEU A 36 5.20 17.54 -7.95
C LEU A 36 6.47 16.91 -7.35
N GLN A 37 7.39 17.77 -6.96
CA GLN A 37 8.55 17.34 -6.19
C GLN A 37 7.98 16.88 -4.86
N ALA A 38 7.94 15.56 -4.65
CA ALA A 38 7.76 15.02 -3.32
C ALA A 38 8.73 15.80 -2.42
N ALA A 39 8.21 16.35 -1.32
CA ALA A 39 9.06 16.95 -0.31
C ALA A 39 10.14 15.90 0.00
N PRO A 40 11.43 16.29 0.14
CA PRO A 40 12.46 15.34 0.52
C PRO A 40 12.00 14.74 1.84
N GLY A 41 11.63 13.44 1.80
CA GLY A 41 11.40 12.67 3.00
C GLY A 41 12.62 12.88 3.87
N ASN A 42 12.42 13.02 5.17
CA ASN A 42 13.51 13.19 6.10
C ASN A 42 14.24 11.84 6.24
N ASP A 43 14.94 11.41 5.15
CA ASP A 43 15.64 10.13 5.01
C ASP A 43 16.71 9.87 6.10
N ASN A 44 16.86 10.84 7.03
CA ASN A 44 17.79 10.81 8.15
C ASN A 44 17.10 10.92 9.52
N ALA A 45 15.79 10.74 9.62
CA ALA A 45 15.11 10.77 10.90
C ALA A 45 15.41 9.48 11.69
N TRP A 46 15.92 9.60 12.92
CA TRP A 46 16.15 8.48 13.84
C TRP A 46 15.71 8.86 15.24
N ARG A 47 15.51 7.86 16.11
CA ARG A 47 15.25 8.11 17.53
C ARG A 47 16.53 8.56 18.23
N GLU A 48 16.57 9.82 18.63
CA GLU A 48 17.69 10.40 19.37
C GLU A 48 17.99 9.59 20.64
N GLY A 49 19.27 9.37 20.89
CA GLY A 49 19.76 8.63 22.06
C GLY A 49 19.55 7.10 21.96
N ARG A 50 19.26 6.55 20.76
CA ARG A 50 19.00 5.12 20.59
C ARG A 50 19.68 4.55 19.35
N ILE A 51 20.18 3.31 19.53
CA ILE A 51 20.72 2.48 18.45
C ILE A 51 20.17 1.05 18.57
N LEU A 52 20.17 0.33 17.45
CA LEU A 52 19.85 -1.09 17.37
C LEU A 52 21.14 -1.89 17.28
N VAL A 53 21.29 -2.91 18.13
CA VAL A 53 22.50 -3.75 18.14
C VAL A 53 22.12 -5.22 18.15
N LYS A 54 22.68 -6.00 17.23
CA LYS A 54 22.53 -7.46 17.21
C LYS A 54 23.84 -8.14 17.53
N PRO A 55 23.91 -8.95 18.62
CA PRO A 55 25.09 -9.80 18.88
C PRO A 55 25.18 -10.95 17.87
N LYS A 56 26.38 -11.50 17.70
CA LYS A 56 26.56 -12.82 17.08
C LYS A 56 26.07 -13.92 18.02
N ALA A 57 25.75 -15.09 17.47
CA ALA A 57 25.33 -16.23 18.25
C ALA A 57 26.45 -16.71 19.23
N GLY A 58 26.03 -17.24 20.37
CA GLY A 58 26.94 -17.80 21.35
C GLY A 58 27.45 -16.85 22.44
N LEU A 59 26.99 -15.59 22.43
CA LEU A 59 27.32 -14.63 23.48
C LEU A 59 26.27 -14.67 24.59
N SER A 60 26.67 -14.69 25.83
CA SER A 60 25.77 -14.54 26.98
C SER A 60 25.30 -13.08 27.10
N ASP A 61 24.13 -12.86 27.70
CA ASP A 61 23.59 -11.50 27.92
C ASP A 61 24.55 -10.66 28.78
N ALA A 62 25.24 -11.27 29.77
CA ALA A 62 26.20 -10.59 30.63
C ALA A 62 27.46 -10.13 29.87
N GLU A 63 27.98 -10.97 28.98
CA GLU A 63 29.11 -10.59 28.11
C GLU A 63 28.72 -9.49 27.13
N PHE A 64 27.52 -9.60 26.56
CA PHE A 64 27.02 -8.57 25.65
C PHE A 64 26.80 -7.23 26.36
N ASP A 65 26.23 -7.22 27.55
CA ASP A 65 26.08 -5.99 28.36
C ASP A 65 27.45 -5.34 28.69
N LYS A 66 28.50 -6.15 28.91
CA LYS A 66 29.85 -5.63 29.11
C LYS A 66 30.37 -4.92 27.83
N ILE A 67 30.15 -5.54 26.68
CA ILE A 67 30.50 -4.94 25.36
C ILE A 67 29.76 -3.64 25.14
N LEU A 68 28.44 -3.58 25.40
CA LEU A 68 27.66 -2.38 25.26
C LEU A 68 28.17 -1.25 26.15
N LYS A 69 28.44 -1.54 27.44
CA LYS A 69 28.98 -0.53 28.39
C LYS A 69 30.34 0.00 27.95
N GLN A 70 31.23 -0.85 27.46
CA GLN A 70 32.54 -0.46 26.93
C GLN A 70 32.39 0.44 25.67
N GLY A 71 31.38 0.18 24.86
CA GLY A 71 31.05 0.98 23.69
C GLY A 71 30.26 2.26 23.97
N GLY A 72 29.93 2.55 25.26
CA GLY A 72 29.18 3.76 25.62
C GLY A 72 27.64 3.61 25.55
N GLY A 73 27.14 2.39 25.47
CA GLY A 73 25.72 2.08 25.39
C GLY A 73 25.17 1.24 26.55
N ARG A 74 23.85 1.22 26.72
CA ARG A 74 23.13 0.39 27.70
C ARG A 74 21.87 -0.20 27.08
N ALA A 75 21.68 -1.51 27.15
CA ALA A 75 20.45 -2.16 26.70
C ALA A 75 19.24 -1.65 27.51
N VAL A 76 18.18 -1.25 26.81
CA VAL A 76 16.92 -0.77 27.40
C VAL A 76 15.70 -1.55 26.88
N GLY A 77 15.88 -2.40 25.87
CA GLY A 77 14.84 -3.25 25.30
C GLY A 77 15.40 -4.33 24.39
N ARG A 78 14.55 -5.27 23.98
CA ARG A 78 14.92 -6.35 23.07
C ARG A 78 13.76 -6.71 22.14
N LEU A 79 14.03 -6.75 20.85
CA LEU A 79 13.16 -7.33 19.84
C LEU A 79 13.44 -8.85 19.81
N ARG A 80 12.73 -9.61 20.66
CA ARG A 80 13.08 -11.01 20.98
C ARG A 80 13.14 -11.91 19.73
N LYS A 81 12.13 -11.83 18.85
CA LYS A 81 12.08 -12.66 17.63
C LYS A 81 13.25 -12.40 16.67
N LEU A 82 13.79 -11.20 16.67
CA LEU A 82 14.89 -10.79 15.80
C LEU A 82 16.25 -10.89 16.49
N GLY A 83 16.30 -11.07 17.81
CA GLY A 83 17.53 -11.07 18.60
C GLY A 83 18.25 -9.72 18.58
N ILE A 84 17.52 -8.62 18.39
CA ILE A 84 18.06 -7.26 18.34
C ILE A 84 17.84 -6.59 19.69
N HIS A 85 18.84 -5.93 20.21
CA HIS A 85 18.76 -5.13 21.43
C HIS A 85 18.58 -3.66 21.07
N VAL A 86 17.67 -3.00 21.78
CA VAL A 86 17.52 -1.56 21.77
C VAL A 86 18.46 -0.99 22.82
N VAL A 87 19.41 -0.17 22.39
CA VAL A 87 20.49 0.33 23.22
C VAL A 87 20.38 1.85 23.36
N LYS A 88 20.34 2.32 24.60
CA LYS A 88 20.41 3.76 24.90
C LYS A 88 21.86 4.22 24.84
N VAL A 89 22.09 5.33 24.17
CA VAL A 89 23.39 6.03 24.05
C VAL A 89 23.21 7.51 24.36
N PRO A 90 24.28 8.28 24.60
CA PRO A 90 24.17 9.71 24.71
C PRO A 90 23.60 10.30 23.39
N PRO A 91 22.71 11.31 23.48
CA PRO A 91 22.23 12.03 22.29
C PRO A 91 23.41 12.58 21.46
N GLN A 92 23.26 12.53 20.12
CA GLN A 92 24.27 12.94 19.12
C GLN A 92 25.53 12.04 19.09
N ALA A 93 25.59 10.97 19.90
CA ALA A 93 26.67 10.00 19.88
C ALA A 93 26.28 8.71 19.11
N GLU A 94 25.07 8.62 18.56
CA GLU A 94 24.50 7.41 17.96
C GLU A 94 25.42 6.82 16.87
N ASP A 95 25.88 7.65 15.95
CA ASP A 95 26.76 7.25 14.86
C ASP A 95 28.14 6.79 15.37
N ALA A 96 28.71 7.47 16.35
CA ALA A 96 30.02 7.15 16.90
C ALA A 96 29.95 5.82 17.65
N VAL A 97 28.95 5.62 18.51
CA VAL A 97 28.74 4.42 19.30
C VAL A 97 28.38 3.24 18.38
N ALA A 98 27.49 3.43 17.41
CA ALA A 98 27.13 2.39 16.46
C ALA A 98 28.36 1.90 15.67
N ARG A 99 29.17 2.81 15.12
CA ARG A 99 30.43 2.46 14.43
C ARG A 99 31.42 1.76 15.34
N ALA A 100 31.56 2.20 16.59
CA ALA A 100 32.46 1.54 17.55
C ALA A 100 32.01 0.11 17.87
N LEU A 101 30.73 -0.09 18.12
CA LEU A 101 30.15 -1.42 18.38
C LEU A 101 30.18 -2.33 17.14
N ALA A 102 29.93 -1.80 15.95
CA ALA A 102 29.99 -2.58 14.70
C ALA A 102 31.39 -3.16 14.39
N ARG A 103 32.44 -2.53 14.91
CA ARG A 103 33.85 -3.05 14.79
C ARG A 103 34.13 -4.18 15.78
N ASN A 104 33.29 -4.41 16.75
CA ASN A 104 33.50 -5.48 17.73
C ASN A 104 33.21 -6.85 17.09
N LYS A 105 34.17 -7.79 17.18
CA LYS A 105 34.05 -9.13 16.57
C LYS A 105 32.82 -9.94 17.01
N HIS A 106 32.24 -9.63 18.16
CA HIS A 106 31.06 -10.28 18.73
C HIS A 106 29.74 -9.59 18.37
N VAL A 107 29.77 -8.45 17.68
CA VAL A 107 28.59 -7.76 17.18
C VAL A 107 28.36 -8.12 15.71
N LYS A 108 27.14 -8.44 15.36
CA LYS A 108 26.72 -8.73 13.97
C LYS A 108 26.48 -7.42 13.20
N PHE A 109 25.75 -6.49 13.82
CA PHE A 109 25.58 -5.12 13.36
C PHE A 109 25.23 -4.19 14.53
N ALA A 110 25.49 -2.90 14.33
CA ALA A 110 25.00 -1.81 15.17
C ALA A 110 24.69 -0.62 14.27
N GLU A 111 23.51 -0.04 14.43
CA GLU A 111 22.99 1.03 13.56
C GLU A 111 22.06 1.96 14.36
N LYS A 112 21.78 3.16 13.85
CA LYS A 112 20.80 4.06 14.45
C LYS A 112 19.42 3.43 14.43
N ASP A 113 18.57 3.74 15.44
CA ASP A 113 17.15 3.38 15.48
C ASP A 113 16.40 4.33 14.53
N MET A 114 16.43 4.00 13.21
CA MET A 114 15.85 4.83 12.17
C MET A 114 14.34 4.93 12.33
N LEU A 115 13.80 6.12 12.08
CA LEU A 115 12.37 6.28 11.83
C LEU A 115 12.10 5.71 10.45
N VAL A 116 11.27 4.69 10.40
CA VAL A 116 10.70 4.18 9.16
C VAL A 116 9.28 4.68 9.11
N GLU A 117 8.95 5.45 8.08
CA GLU A 117 7.54 5.72 7.80
C GLU A 117 6.90 4.39 7.39
N ALA A 118 5.76 4.11 7.97
CA ALA A 118 4.97 2.97 7.52
C ALA A 118 4.53 3.27 6.07
N SER A 119 5.06 2.53 5.13
CA SER A 119 4.57 2.56 3.76
C SER A 119 3.20 1.88 3.77
N GLU A 120 2.19 2.57 3.28
CA GLU A 120 0.88 1.96 3.06
C GLU A 120 0.85 1.32 1.67
N PHE A 121 0.45 0.07 1.61
CA PHE A 121 0.20 -0.59 0.34
C PHE A 121 -1.08 -0.03 -0.29
N ILE A 122 -0.94 0.72 -1.38
CA ILE A 122 -2.06 1.28 -2.14
C ILE A 122 -2.26 0.43 -3.40
N PRO A 123 -3.32 -0.38 -3.47
CA PRO A 123 -3.59 -1.22 -4.63
C PRO A 123 -4.01 -0.39 -5.86
N ASN A 124 -3.76 -0.94 -7.05
CA ASN A 124 -4.03 -0.30 -8.33
C ASN A 124 -5.47 -0.48 -8.84
N ASP A 125 -6.35 -1.03 -8.02
CA ASP A 125 -7.75 -1.30 -8.38
C ASP A 125 -8.50 0.01 -8.59
N PRO A 126 -9.18 0.22 -9.75
CA PRO A 126 -9.76 1.52 -10.11
C PRO A 126 -10.85 2.01 -9.16
N ARG A 127 -11.48 1.11 -8.40
CA ARG A 127 -12.51 1.45 -7.43
C ARG A 127 -12.02 1.38 -5.98
N TYR A 128 -10.71 1.30 -5.73
CA TYR A 128 -10.14 1.28 -4.39
C TYR A 128 -10.61 2.47 -3.54
N ALA A 129 -10.66 3.67 -4.13
CA ALA A 129 -11.09 4.88 -3.42
C ALA A 129 -12.56 4.85 -2.94
N GLU A 130 -13.40 3.98 -3.50
CA GLU A 130 -14.77 3.77 -3.04
C GLU A 130 -14.84 2.88 -1.80
N GLY A 131 -13.77 2.14 -1.50
CA GLY A 131 -13.66 1.22 -0.38
C GLY A 131 -13.36 1.92 0.94
N TRP A 132 -14.21 2.86 1.37
CA TRP A 132 -14.06 3.67 2.58
C TRP A 132 -13.77 2.85 3.86
N HIS A 133 -14.20 1.60 3.90
CA HIS A 133 -13.97 0.68 5.02
C HIS A 133 -12.50 0.26 5.14
N LEU A 134 -11.76 0.19 4.04
CA LEU A 134 -10.36 -0.25 4.04
C LEU A 134 -9.43 0.67 4.86
N PRO A 135 -9.39 1.99 4.62
CA PRO A 135 -8.63 2.88 5.49
C PRO A 135 -9.21 2.98 6.90
N THR A 136 -10.54 2.82 7.08
CA THR A 136 -11.16 2.88 8.41
C THR A 136 -10.66 1.77 9.35
N ILE A 137 -10.30 0.61 8.81
CA ILE A 137 -9.76 -0.54 9.56
C ILE A 137 -8.24 -0.68 9.44
N ASP A 138 -7.54 0.34 8.92
CA ASP A 138 -6.10 0.33 8.65
C ASP A 138 -5.64 -0.86 7.77
N ALA A 139 -6.50 -1.31 6.83
CA ALA A 139 -6.18 -2.44 5.95
C ALA A 139 -4.90 -2.21 5.11
N PRO A 140 -4.65 -1.02 4.51
CA PRO A 140 -3.42 -0.73 3.76
C PRO A 140 -2.16 -0.97 4.58
N LEU A 141 -2.17 -0.58 5.85
CA LEU A 141 -1.06 -0.81 6.76
C LEU A 141 -0.95 -2.27 7.20
N ALA A 142 -2.09 -2.94 7.40
CA ALA A 142 -2.12 -4.34 7.79
C ALA A 142 -1.58 -5.26 6.68
N TRP A 143 -1.82 -4.95 5.40
CA TRP A 143 -1.31 -5.73 4.27
C TRP A 143 0.20 -5.72 4.13
N GLU A 144 0.89 -4.67 4.60
CA GLU A 144 2.35 -4.63 4.71
C GLU A 144 2.89 -5.64 5.74
N MET A 145 2.08 -5.99 6.72
CA MET A 145 2.48 -6.89 7.80
C MET A 145 2.07 -8.35 7.55
N ALA A 146 0.93 -8.56 6.91
CA ALA A 146 0.35 -9.88 6.65
C ALA A 146 -0.63 -9.84 5.49
N THR A 147 -0.68 -10.96 4.74
CA THR A 147 -1.66 -11.20 3.69
C THR A 147 -2.48 -12.44 4.02
N ALA A 148 -3.58 -12.65 3.30
CA ALA A 148 -4.43 -13.82 3.45
C ALA A 148 -4.13 -14.93 2.42
N HIS A 149 -2.94 -14.92 1.81
CA HIS A 149 -2.55 -15.99 0.89
C HIS A 149 -2.62 -17.37 1.57
N GLY A 150 -3.29 -18.32 0.90
CA GLY A 150 -3.51 -19.67 1.43
C GLY A 150 -4.67 -19.80 2.42
N ILE A 151 -5.34 -18.72 2.75
CA ILE A 151 -6.56 -18.73 3.57
C ILE A 151 -7.77 -18.84 2.65
N THR A 152 -8.76 -19.63 3.04
CA THR A 152 -10.05 -19.73 2.35
C THR A 152 -11.17 -19.15 3.20
N ILE A 153 -11.91 -18.20 2.63
CA ILE A 153 -13.08 -17.58 3.25
C ILE A 153 -14.33 -18.24 2.68
N ALA A 154 -15.11 -18.91 3.52
CA ALA A 154 -16.41 -19.47 3.13
C ALA A 154 -17.47 -18.37 3.13
N ILE A 155 -18.13 -18.15 1.99
CA ILE A 155 -19.22 -17.18 1.82
C ILE A 155 -20.54 -17.93 1.81
N LEU A 156 -21.21 -17.94 2.96
CA LEU A 156 -22.52 -18.56 3.17
C LEU A 156 -23.61 -17.57 2.78
N ASP A 157 -24.04 -17.60 1.50
CA ASP A 157 -24.91 -16.56 0.95
C ASP A 157 -25.77 -17.06 -0.22
N THR A 158 -26.22 -16.16 -1.08
CA THR A 158 -27.06 -16.44 -2.26
C THR A 158 -26.32 -17.16 -3.40
N GLY A 159 -25.07 -17.47 -3.20
CA GLY A 159 -24.10 -17.95 -4.20
C GLY A 159 -23.09 -16.87 -4.56
N VAL A 160 -22.17 -17.20 -5.47
CA VAL A 160 -21.17 -16.26 -5.99
C VAL A 160 -21.11 -16.40 -7.52
N ASN A 161 -20.97 -15.29 -8.23
CA ASN A 161 -20.70 -15.30 -9.67
C ASN A 161 -19.26 -15.73 -9.93
N ASN A 162 -19.07 -17.01 -10.21
CA ASN A 162 -17.74 -17.61 -10.42
C ASN A 162 -17.03 -17.09 -11.69
N ALA A 163 -17.76 -16.42 -12.59
CA ALA A 163 -17.19 -15.81 -13.80
C ALA A 163 -16.93 -14.30 -13.65
N HIS A 164 -17.14 -13.73 -12.45
CA HIS A 164 -16.86 -12.31 -12.22
C HIS A 164 -15.36 -12.03 -12.37
N PRO A 165 -14.92 -11.08 -13.22
CA PRO A 165 -13.52 -10.91 -13.56
C PRO A 165 -12.63 -10.59 -12.34
N ASP A 166 -13.21 -9.96 -11.32
CA ASP A 166 -12.51 -9.59 -10.09
C ASP A 166 -12.52 -10.69 -9.00
N LEU A 167 -13.22 -11.82 -9.24
CA LEU A 167 -13.34 -12.92 -8.28
C LEU A 167 -12.85 -14.26 -8.82
N ALA A 168 -12.91 -14.46 -10.13
CA ALA A 168 -12.73 -15.76 -10.77
C ALA A 168 -11.44 -16.48 -10.36
N ASN A 169 -10.36 -15.76 -10.18
CA ASN A 169 -9.06 -16.31 -9.79
C ASN A 169 -8.97 -16.71 -8.30
N GLN A 170 -9.93 -16.29 -7.49
CA GLN A 170 -9.97 -16.58 -6.05
C GLN A 170 -10.94 -17.71 -5.70
N ILE A 171 -11.80 -18.13 -6.65
CA ILE A 171 -12.84 -19.12 -6.39
C ILE A 171 -12.23 -20.50 -6.25
N VAL A 172 -12.56 -21.17 -5.15
CA VAL A 172 -12.31 -22.60 -4.94
C VAL A 172 -13.63 -23.38 -4.94
N ALA A 173 -13.55 -24.72 -4.95
CA ALA A 173 -14.73 -25.59 -4.95
C ALA A 173 -15.67 -25.24 -3.79
N GLY A 174 -16.93 -24.95 -4.11
CA GLY A 174 -17.98 -24.64 -3.17
C GLY A 174 -19.11 -25.65 -3.15
N TRP A 175 -20.20 -25.34 -2.46
CA TRP A 175 -21.32 -26.24 -2.26
C TRP A 175 -22.67 -25.50 -2.18
N ASN A 176 -23.70 -26.07 -2.77
CA ASN A 176 -25.09 -25.63 -2.58
C ASN A 176 -25.77 -26.54 -1.55
N SER A 177 -25.96 -26.02 -0.36
CA SER A 177 -26.51 -26.79 0.77
C SER A 177 -28.01 -27.10 0.62
N VAL A 178 -28.73 -26.29 -0.18
CA VAL A 178 -30.17 -26.50 -0.43
C VAL A 178 -30.40 -27.61 -1.47
N SER A 179 -29.73 -27.49 -2.61
CA SER A 179 -29.85 -28.47 -3.70
C SER A 179 -28.93 -29.67 -3.55
N ARG A 180 -28.00 -29.65 -2.58
CA ARG A 180 -27.02 -30.71 -2.30
C ARG A 180 -26.17 -31.06 -3.53
N ASN A 181 -25.65 -30.04 -4.19
CA ASN A 181 -24.82 -30.16 -5.38
C ASN A 181 -23.74 -29.04 -5.42
N THR A 182 -22.98 -28.95 -6.49
CA THR A 182 -21.90 -28.00 -6.69
C THR A 182 -22.32 -26.71 -7.42
N ASP A 183 -23.61 -26.52 -7.71
CA ASP A 183 -24.12 -25.27 -8.31
C ASP A 183 -24.15 -24.15 -7.28
N THR A 184 -23.11 -23.33 -7.28
CA THR A 184 -22.93 -22.19 -6.39
C THR A 184 -23.20 -20.85 -7.05
N ALA A 185 -23.81 -20.86 -8.25
CA ALA A 185 -24.14 -19.63 -8.97
C ALA A 185 -25.00 -18.68 -8.14
N ASP A 186 -24.68 -17.39 -8.18
CA ASP A 186 -25.41 -16.37 -7.44
C ASP A 186 -26.77 -16.09 -8.10
N ILE A 187 -27.83 -16.16 -7.31
CA ILE A 187 -29.21 -15.98 -7.78
C ILE A 187 -29.83 -14.62 -7.39
N ASN A 188 -29.09 -13.79 -6.63
CA ASN A 188 -29.56 -12.50 -6.13
C ASN A 188 -28.55 -11.39 -6.39
N GLY A 189 -27.26 -11.69 -6.36
CA GLY A 189 -26.16 -10.74 -6.44
C GLY A 189 -25.62 -10.29 -5.08
N HIS A 190 -26.27 -10.67 -3.96
CA HIS A 190 -25.77 -10.30 -2.63
C HIS A 190 -24.48 -11.04 -2.30
N GLY A 191 -24.44 -12.35 -2.44
CA GLY A 191 -23.27 -13.16 -2.14
C GLY A 191 -22.03 -12.80 -2.97
N THR A 192 -22.22 -12.39 -4.24
CA THR A 192 -21.12 -11.87 -5.07
C THR A 192 -20.53 -10.58 -4.50
N LYS A 193 -21.37 -9.67 -4.01
CA LYS A 193 -20.90 -8.41 -3.38
C LYS A 193 -20.16 -8.69 -2.06
N VAL A 194 -20.70 -9.58 -1.23
CA VAL A 194 -20.07 -10.01 0.02
C VAL A 194 -18.71 -10.64 -0.26
N ALA A 195 -18.64 -11.55 -1.26
CA ALA A 195 -17.39 -12.16 -1.69
C ALA A 195 -16.37 -11.11 -2.18
N GLY A 196 -16.82 -10.10 -2.93
CA GLY A 196 -15.97 -9.00 -3.39
C GLY A 196 -15.36 -8.21 -2.24
N THR A 197 -16.16 -7.83 -1.25
CA THR A 197 -15.65 -7.12 -0.07
C THR A 197 -14.67 -7.98 0.74
N ALA A 198 -14.92 -9.29 0.82
CA ALA A 198 -14.10 -10.19 1.61
C ALA A 198 -12.77 -10.54 0.94
N ALA A 199 -12.76 -10.85 -0.37
CA ALA A 199 -11.63 -11.46 -1.06
C ALA A 199 -11.62 -11.24 -2.58
N ALA A 200 -12.00 -10.08 -3.11
CA ALA A 200 -11.72 -9.74 -4.50
C ALA A 200 -10.22 -9.78 -4.80
N SER A 201 -9.86 -10.00 -6.05
CA SER A 201 -8.47 -9.99 -6.50
C SER A 201 -7.89 -8.58 -6.40
N THR A 202 -7.29 -8.27 -5.27
CA THR A 202 -6.71 -6.94 -4.99
C THR A 202 -5.41 -6.74 -5.78
N ASP A 203 -5.16 -5.51 -6.24
CA ASP A 203 -3.98 -5.08 -7.02
C ASP A 203 -3.90 -5.74 -8.41
N ASN A 204 -5.06 -5.98 -9.03
CA ASN A 204 -5.15 -6.60 -10.35
C ASN A 204 -5.54 -5.60 -11.47
N GLY A 205 -5.71 -4.31 -11.15
CA GLY A 205 -6.13 -3.25 -12.08
C GLY A 205 -7.61 -3.32 -12.47
N ILE A 206 -8.43 -4.11 -11.76
CA ILE A 206 -9.84 -4.33 -12.04
C ILE A 206 -10.65 -4.16 -10.75
N GLY A 207 -11.86 -3.57 -10.84
CA GLY A 207 -12.86 -3.59 -9.77
C GLY A 207 -12.40 -2.97 -8.45
N VAL A 208 -12.45 -3.74 -7.35
CA VAL A 208 -12.30 -3.29 -5.97
C VAL A 208 -11.19 -4.05 -5.24
N ALA A 209 -10.58 -3.39 -4.25
CA ALA A 209 -9.75 -4.08 -3.28
C ALA A 209 -10.59 -4.74 -2.18
N ALA A 210 -10.12 -5.84 -1.63
CA ALA A 210 -10.80 -6.62 -0.59
C ALA A 210 -10.03 -6.62 0.72
N VAL A 211 -10.72 -6.82 1.84
CA VAL A 211 -10.09 -6.91 3.17
C VAL A 211 -9.04 -8.03 3.23
N GLY A 212 -9.38 -9.20 2.69
CA GLY A 212 -8.53 -10.39 2.67
C GLY A 212 -7.64 -10.46 1.44
N LEU A 213 -6.59 -9.62 1.40
CA LEU A 213 -5.61 -9.59 0.31
C LEU A 213 -5.06 -10.99 -0.01
N GLY A 214 -5.43 -11.55 -1.17
CA GLY A 214 -4.98 -12.84 -1.64
C GLY A 214 -5.70 -14.07 -1.05
N ALA A 215 -6.83 -13.88 -0.34
CA ALA A 215 -7.64 -15.00 0.14
C ALA A 215 -8.39 -15.71 -0.99
N ASN A 216 -8.64 -17.01 -0.81
CA ASN A 216 -9.56 -17.77 -1.65
C ASN A 216 -11.00 -17.61 -1.17
N ILE A 217 -11.95 -17.77 -2.09
CA ILE A 217 -13.40 -17.73 -1.86
C ILE A 217 -13.96 -19.12 -2.02
N MET A 218 -14.61 -19.66 -0.98
CA MET A 218 -15.41 -20.87 -1.06
C MET A 218 -16.89 -20.50 -1.05
N PRO A 219 -17.59 -20.52 -2.19
CA PRO A 219 -19.02 -20.22 -2.23
C PRO A 219 -19.84 -21.32 -1.54
N ILE A 220 -20.63 -20.96 -0.56
CA ILE A 220 -21.61 -21.86 0.08
C ILE A 220 -23.01 -21.27 -0.15
N ARG A 221 -23.70 -21.75 -1.15
CA ARG A 221 -25.06 -21.28 -1.45
C ARG A 221 -26.05 -21.88 -0.45
N ILE A 222 -26.73 -21.02 0.32
CA ILE A 222 -27.64 -21.42 1.40
C ILE A 222 -29.11 -21.15 1.09
N THR A 223 -29.43 -20.61 -0.07
CA THR A 223 -30.80 -20.36 -0.53
C THR A 223 -30.94 -20.59 -2.03
N ASN A 224 -32.14 -21.00 -2.45
CA ASN A 224 -32.55 -21.03 -3.87
C ASN A 224 -33.60 -19.96 -4.18
N ARG A 225 -33.84 -19.04 -3.25
CA ARG A 225 -34.79 -17.94 -3.41
C ARG A 225 -34.09 -16.71 -4.00
N SER A 226 -34.67 -16.15 -5.07
CA SER A 226 -34.15 -14.94 -5.72
C SER A 226 -34.28 -13.69 -4.86
N ASP A 227 -35.15 -13.70 -3.81
CA ASP A 227 -35.26 -12.63 -2.83
C ASP A 227 -34.14 -12.66 -1.76
N GLY A 228 -33.27 -13.68 -1.79
CA GLY A 228 -32.12 -13.81 -0.90
C GLY A 228 -32.39 -14.37 0.49
N TYR A 229 -33.64 -14.65 0.84
CA TYR A 229 -33.96 -15.22 2.14
C TYR A 229 -33.61 -16.71 2.22
N ALA A 230 -33.02 -17.13 3.33
CA ALA A 230 -32.81 -18.54 3.68
C ALA A 230 -33.81 -18.96 4.76
N TYR A 231 -34.21 -20.24 4.71
CA TYR A 231 -34.94 -20.86 5.82
C TYR A 231 -33.95 -21.65 6.69
N TRP A 232 -34.15 -21.56 8.00
CA TRP A 232 -33.43 -22.33 9.01
C TRP A 232 -34.14 -23.66 9.28
#